data_b058536cafbb1f4a0c2277d1d93d6fbd
#
_entry.id   b058536cafbb1f4a0c2277d1d93d6fbd
#
_cell.length_a   1.000
_cell.length_b   1.000
_cell.length_c   1.000
_cell.angle_alpha   90.00
_cell.angle_beta   90.00
_cell.angle_gamma   90.00
#
_symmetry.space_group_name_H-M   'P 1'
#
loop_
_entity.id
_entity.type
_entity.pdbx_description
1 polymer ?
#
loop_
_entity_poly.entity_id
_entity_poly.type
_entity_poly.pdbx_seq_one_letter_code
_entity_poly.pdbx_strand_id
1 'polypeptide(L)'
;TEIYTLSLHDALPICKGEGDTVWLPIDAKYPVEHYQRLVDAHESADKALVQQAATAFESSIRLEARKIASKYVSPPHTTDFAILFVPTEGLFAEVCRIPGMVEALQTDCRVVIAGPTTLAAMLNSLRLGFRTLAIEKRSSEVWGILSGVKTEFKKFGEIVDATKKSIDQAANKFNDIGVRTRAIERKLRDVHDLPGTAASTDLLTTGVLPLYADGA
;
A
#
# COMPACT_ATOMS: atom_id res chain seq x y z
N THR A 1 -27.87 -10.67 15.91
CA THR A 1 -26.43 -10.29 15.96
C THR A 1 -26.39 -8.77 16.09
N GLU A 2 -26.47 -8.29 17.34
CA GLU A 2 -26.33 -6.86 17.62
C GLU A 2 -24.86 -6.51 17.39
N ILE A 3 -24.60 -5.81 16.30
CA ILE A 3 -23.36 -5.09 16.08
C ILE A 3 -23.37 -3.98 17.14
N TYR A 4 -22.56 -4.14 18.17
CA TYR A 4 -22.32 -3.07 19.12
C TYR A 4 -21.80 -1.87 18.33
N THR A 5 -22.63 -0.85 18.19
CA THR A 5 -22.21 0.45 17.67
C THR A 5 -21.20 1.02 18.66
N LEU A 6 -19.92 0.74 18.43
CA LEU A 6 -18.84 1.53 19.01
C LEU A 6 -19.16 2.99 18.65
N SER A 7 -19.44 3.79 19.67
CA SER A 7 -19.58 5.23 19.45
C SER A 7 -18.29 5.69 18.81
N LEU A 8 -18.37 6.35 17.66
CA LEU A 8 -17.22 6.87 16.90
C LEU A 8 -16.27 7.77 17.75
N HIS A 9 -16.69 8.11 18.96
CA HIS A 9 -15.93 8.94 19.89
C HIS A 9 -14.96 8.17 20.79
N ASP A 10 -15.09 6.83 20.85
CA ASP A 10 -14.35 6.00 21.81
C ASP A 10 -13.33 5.06 21.13
N ALA A 11 -13.08 5.19 19.84
CA ALA A 11 -12.15 4.33 19.14
C ALA A 11 -11.43 5.03 17.98
N LEU A 12 -10.16 4.74 17.79
CA LEU A 12 -9.37 5.23 16.65
C LEU A 12 -9.32 4.15 15.56
N PRO A 13 -9.60 4.53 14.29
CA PRO A 13 -9.45 3.60 13.18
C PRO A 13 -7.97 3.35 12.89
N ILE A 14 -7.59 2.09 12.86
CA ILE A 14 -6.28 1.62 12.45
C ILE A 14 -6.46 0.88 11.14
N CYS A 15 -5.88 1.37 10.05
CA CYS A 15 -5.93 0.68 8.76
C CYS A 15 -5.00 -0.53 8.77
N LYS A 16 -5.59 -1.71 8.66
CA LYS A 16 -4.88 -2.93 8.34
C LYS A 16 -5.04 -3.13 6.83
N GLY A 17 -3.99 -3.10 6.01
CA GLY A 17 -3.95 -3.36 4.56
C GLY A 17 -5.28 -3.58 3.83
N GLU A 18 -5.36 -3.92 2.60
CA GLU A 18 -6.56 -3.99 1.77
C GLU A 18 -7.88 -4.39 2.48
N GLY A 19 -8.68 -3.38 2.85
CA GLY A 19 -10.13 -3.51 3.01
C GLY A 19 -10.68 -3.40 4.43
N ASP A 20 -10.07 -3.92 5.47
CA ASP A 20 -10.67 -3.94 6.80
C ASP A 20 -10.05 -2.92 7.76
N THR A 21 -10.90 -2.01 8.25
CA THR A 21 -10.52 -1.07 9.32
C THR A 21 -10.57 -1.79 10.66
N VAL A 22 -9.44 -1.88 11.35
CA VAL A 22 -9.37 -2.33 12.74
C VAL A 22 -9.46 -1.13 13.66
N TRP A 23 -10.24 -1.22 14.71
CA TRP A 23 -10.45 -0.15 15.66
C TRP A 23 -9.59 -0.34 16.91
N LEU A 24 -8.95 0.72 17.39
CA LEU A 24 -8.29 0.76 18.69
C LEU A 24 -9.24 1.40 19.70
N PRO A 25 -9.80 0.64 20.65
CA PRO A 25 -10.67 1.20 21.67
C PRO A 25 -9.88 2.07 22.66
N ILE A 26 -10.37 3.27 22.91
CA ILE A 26 -9.82 4.19 23.91
C ILE A 26 -10.99 4.68 24.75
N ASP A 27 -10.97 4.36 26.02
CA ASP A 27 -12.04 4.78 26.94
C ASP A 27 -11.47 5.67 28.04
N ALA A 28 -12.08 6.84 28.21
CA ALA A 28 -11.66 7.81 29.22
C ALA A 28 -12.41 7.56 30.53
N LYS A 29 -11.68 7.32 31.60
CA LYS A 29 -12.24 7.13 32.93
C LYS A 29 -11.56 8.04 33.95
N TYR A 30 -12.39 8.66 34.75
CA TYR A 30 -11.92 9.49 35.86
C TYR A 30 -12.65 9.08 37.14
N PRO A 31 -12.12 8.13 37.93
CA PRO A 31 -12.69 7.73 39.19
C PRO A 31 -12.46 8.80 40.26
N VAL A 32 -13.09 9.97 40.08
CA VAL A 32 -12.87 11.20 40.87
C VAL A 32 -12.98 10.94 42.36
N GLU A 33 -14.05 10.28 42.79
CA GLU A 33 -14.31 10.04 44.21
C GLU A 33 -13.23 9.20 44.90
N HIS A 34 -12.79 8.12 44.24
CA HIS A 34 -11.75 7.25 44.78
C HIS A 34 -10.39 7.93 44.81
N TYR A 35 -10.09 8.70 43.77
CA TYR A 35 -8.85 9.46 43.70
C TYR A 35 -8.83 10.56 44.73
N GLN A 36 -9.91 11.33 44.90
CA GLN A 36 -9.97 12.41 45.89
C GLN A 36 -9.84 11.88 47.32
N ARG A 37 -10.54 10.77 47.63
CA ARG A 37 -10.39 10.09 48.92
C ARG A 37 -8.96 9.66 49.23
N LEU A 38 -8.23 9.19 48.19
CA LEU A 38 -6.82 8.82 48.34
C LEU A 38 -5.96 10.05 48.63
N VAL A 39 -6.19 11.17 47.92
CA VAL A 39 -5.47 12.44 48.18
C VAL A 39 -5.75 12.93 49.57
N ASP A 40 -7.02 13.03 50.00
CA ASP A 40 -7.44 13.48 51.33
C ASP A 40 -6.86 12.57 52.45
N ALA A 41 -6.79 11.26 52.22
CA ALA A 41 -6.16 10.31 53.14
C ALA A 41 -4.66 10.58 53.32
N HIS A 42 -3.97 10.90 52.23
CA HIS A 42 -2.55 11.27 52.28
C HIS A 42 -2.32 12.58 53.06
N GLU A 43 -3.22 13.56 52.91
CA GLU A 43 -3.17 14.83 53.66
C GLU A 43 -3.39 14.63 55.15
N SER A 44 -4.25 13.66 55.54
CA SER A 44 -4.53 13.34 56.94
C SER A 44 -3.37 12.63 57.65
N ALA A 45 -2.39 12.13 56.91
CA ALA A 45 -1.25 11.37 57.41
C ALA A 45 -1.64 10.09 58.22
N ASP A 46 -2.87 9.63 58.12
CA ASP A 46 -3.35 8.40 58.75
C ASP A 46 -3.08 7.19 57.81
N LYS A 47 -2.15 6.35 58.23
CA LYS A 47 -1.75 5.16 57.43
C LYS A 47 -2.87 4.17 57.18
N ALA A 48 -3.83 4.05 58.09
CA ALA A 48 -4.95 3.11 57.94
C ALA A 48 -5.93 3.62 56.88
N LEU A 49 -6.24 4.91 56.90
CA LEU A 49 -7.06 5.58 55.87
C LEU A 49 -6.41 5.55 54.51
N VAL A 50 -5.11 5.81 54.44
CA VAL A 50 -4.35 5.70 53.14
C VAL A 50 -4.44 4.31 52.57
N GLN A 51 -4.23 3.27 53.38
CA GLN A 51 -4.30 1.89 52.91
C GLN A 51 -5.72 1.51 52.44
N GLN A 52 -6.74 1.93 53.15
CA GLN A 52 -8.14 1.68 52.79
C GLN A 52 -8.50 2.39 51.46
N ALA A 53 -8.11 3.67 51.33
CA ALA A 53 -8.38 4.45 50.14
C ALA A 53 -7.63 3.91 48.92
N ALA A 54 -6.36 3.51 49.09
CA ALA A 54 -5.55 2.88 48.05
C ALA A 54 -6.17 1.57 47.53
N THR A 55 -6.65 0.70 48.44
CA THR A 55 -7.28 -0.56 48.05
C THR A 55 -8.61 -0.31 47.29
N ALA A 56 -9.42 0.68 47.74
CA ALA A 56 -10.65 1.06 47.06
C ALA A 56 -10.36 1.64 45.67
N PHE A 57 -9.33 2.49 45.54
CA PHE A 57 -8.88 3.05 44.27
C PHE A 57 -8.39 1.95 43.30
N GLU A 58 -7.53 1.04 43.76
CA GLU A 58 -7.06 -0.10 42.99
C GLU A 58 -8.23 -0.94 42.46
N SER A 59 -9.17 -1.29 43.33
CA SER A 59 -10.36 -2.08 42.97
C SER A 59 -11.21 -1.39 41.92
N SER A 60 -11.36 -0.05 42.01
CA SER A 60 -12.09 0.75 41.04
C SER A 60 -11.43 0.72 39.66
N ILE A 61 -10.12 0.90 39.58
CA ILE A 61 -9.38 0.84 38.30
C ILE A 61 -9.47 -0.55 37.67
N ARG A 62 -9.29 -1.62 38.45
CA ARG A 62 -9.44 -3.01 37.97
C ARG A 62 -10.84 -3.28 37.41
N LEU A 63 -11.87 -2.77 38.09
CA LEU A 63 -13.25 -2.93 37.65
C LEU A 63 -13.50 -2.22 36.33
N GLU A 64 -13.03 -0.98 36.17
CA GLU A 64 -13.18 -0.23 34.92
C GLU A 64 -12.42 -0.90 33.77
N ALA A 65 -11.20 -1.37 34.00
CA ALA A 65 -10.43 -2.10 32.99
C ALA A 65 -11.16 -3.37 32.51
N ARG A 66 -11.75 -4.15 33.42
CA ARG A 66 -12.56 -5.34 33.04
C ARG A 66 -13.78 -4.97 32.21
N LYS A 67 -14.46 -3.87 32.56
CA LYS A 67 -15.61 -3.36 31.79
C LYS A 67 -15.19 -2.97 30.37
N ILE A 68 -14.07 -2.26 30.24
CA ILE A 68 -13.52 -1.85 28.95
C ILE A 68 -13.18 -3.08 28.09
N ALA A 69 -12.46 -4.05 28.68
CA ALA A 69 -12.10 -5.29 27.99
C ALA A 69 -13.33 -6.04 27.47
N SER A 70 -14.31 -6.26 28.34
CA SER A 70 -15.51 -7.02 27.98
C SER A 70 -16.41 -6.32 26.98
N LYS A 71 -16.43 -4.98 26.99
CA LYS A 71 -17.34 -4.19 26.16
C LYS A 71 -16.76 -3.86 24.78
N TYR A 72 -15.45 -3.58 24.72
CA TYR A 72 -14.87 -2.96 23.54
C TYR A 72 -13.82 -3.82 22.81
N VAL A 73 -13.22 -4.83 23.44
CA VAL A 73 -12.22 -5.68 22.78
C VAL A 73 -12.89 -6.86 22.08
N SER A 74 -12.93 -6.81 20.75
CA SER A 74 -13.57 -7.82 19.90
C SER A 74 -12.78 -8.07 18.61
N PRO A 75 -11.63 -8.76 18.68
CA PRO A 75 -10.88 -9.12 17.48
C PRO A 75 -11.72 -10.02 16.55
N PRO A 76 -11.59 -9.90 15.22
CA PRO A 76 -10.65 -9.10 14.45
C PRO A 76 -11.09 -7.65 14.18
N HIS A 77 -12.28 -7.22 14.61
CA HIS A 77 -12.81 -5.89 14.35
C HIS A 77 -12.11 -4.80 15.16
N THR A 78 -11.57 -5.16 16.31
CA THR A 78 -10.73 -4.28 17.13
C THR A 78 -9.33 -4.88 17.28
N THR A 79 -8.40 -4.08 17.82
CA THR A 79 -7.18 -4.59 18.41
C THR A 79 -7.49 -5.61 19.51
N ASP A 80 -6.53 -6.44 19.86
CA ASP A 80 -6.61 -7.40 20.96
C ASP A 80 -6.38 -6.76 22.33
N PHE A 81 -6.26 -5.45 22.38
CA PHE A 81 -6.15 -4.63 23.59
C PHE A 81 -6.94 -3.32 23.45
N ALA A 82 -7.22 -2.68 24.59
CA ALA A 82 -7.81 -1.35 24.66
C ALA A 82 -6.95 -0.40 25.49
N ILE A 83 -7.18 0.91 25.36
CA ILE A 83 -6.54 1.92 26.17
C ILE A 83 -7.53 2.45 27.21
N LEU A 84 -7.16 2.39 28.49
CA LEU A 84 -7.80 3.13 29.56
C LEU A 84 -7.09 4.47 29.72
N PHE A 85 -7.71 5.53 29.23
CA PHE A 85 -7.17 6.88 29.34
C PHE A 85 -7.61 7.52 30.66
N VAL A 86 -6.63 8.01 31.41
CA VAL A 86 -6.87 8.80 32.63
C VAL A 86 -6.45 10.27 32.36
N PRO A 87 -7.35 11.24 32.63
CA PRO A 87 -7.20 12.59 32.12
C PRO A 87 -6.15 13.45 32.84
N THR A 88 -5.56 12.97 33.93
CA THR A 88 -4.52 13.69 34.67
C THR A 88 -3.29 12.83 34.90
N GLU A 89 -2.12 13.46 34.83
CA GLU A 89 -0.85 12.78 35.13
C GLU A 89 -0.76 12.34 36.60
N GLY A 90 -1.36 13.10 37.51
CA GLY A 90 -1.43 12.71 38.93
C GLY A 90 -2.16 11.40 39.14
N LEU A 91 -3.32 11.22 38.51
CA LEU A 91 -4.06 9.97 38.54
C LEU A 91 -3.27 8.81 37.92
N PHE A 92 -2.62 9.05 36.79
CA PHE A 92 -1.76 8.06 36.15
C PHE A 92 -0.60 7.65 37.05
N ALA A 93 0.06 8.63 37.69
CA ALA A 93 1.14 8.35 38.62
C ALA A 93 0.70 7.53 39.82
N GLU A 94 -0.50 7.79 40.38
CA GLU A 94 -1.04 6.99 41.48
C GLU A 94 -1.29 5.52 41.07
N VAL A 95 -1.81 5.28 39.87
CA VAL A 95 -1.95 3.92 39.36
C VAL A 95 -0.59 3.23 39.19
N CYS A 96 0.41 3.93 38.68
CA CYS A 96 1.78 3.39 38.51
C CYS A 96 2.48 3.12 39.85
N ARG A 97 2.07 3.78 40.94
CA ARG A 97 2.59 3.50 42.28
C ARG A 97 2.10 2.18 42.88
N ILE A 98 0.98 1.67 42.39
CA ILE A 98 0.45 0.38 42.88
C ILE A 98 1.30 -0.76 42.30
N PRO A 99 2.00 -1.54 43.13
CA PRO A 99 2.90 -2.59 42.61
C PRO A 99 2.16 -3.62 41.77
N GLY A 100 2.69 -3.92 40.57
CA GLY A 100 2.14 -4.92 39.65
C GLY A 100 0.81 -4.55 39.00
N MET A 101 0.30 -3.31 39.21
CA MET A 101 -1.00 -2.93 38.68
C MET A 101 -1.00 -2.80 37.17
N VAL A 102 -0.01 -2.13 36.61
CA VAL A 102 0.11 -1.90 35.16
C VAL A 102 0.22 -3.24 34.41
N GLU A 103 1.08 -4.14 34.93
CA GLU A 103 1.25 -5.47 34.36
C GLU A 103 -0.03 -6.31 34.44
N ALA A 104 -0.74 -6.26 35.60
CA ALA A 104 -2.00 -6.98 35.78
C ALA A 104 -3.11 -6.46 34.83
N LEU A 105 -3.19 -5.15 34.60
CA LEU A 105 -4.14 -4.59 33.63
C LEU A 105 -3.87 -5.08 32.19
N GLN A 106 -2.61 -5.20 31.83
CA GLN A 106 -2.20 -5.68 30.50
C GLN A 106 -2.43 -7.18 30.34
N THR A 107 -2.04 -7.98 31.31
CA THR A 107 -2.09 -9.45 31.21
C THR A 107 -3.49 -10.00 31.41
N ASP A 108 -4.21 -9.53 32.44
CA ASP A 108 -5.50 -10.07 32.82
C ASP A 108 -6.68 -9.47 32.02
N CYS A 109 -6.55 -8.17 31.69
CA CYS A 109 -7.63 -7.43 31.02
C CYS A 109 -7.30 -7.04 29.57
N ARG A 110 -6.04 -7.15 29.13
CA ARG A 110 -5.57 -6.61 27.86
C ARG A 110 -5.85 -5.11 27.72
N VAL A 111 -5.71 -4.38 28.82
CA VAL A 111 -5.93 -2.94 28.88
C VAL A 111 -4.63 -2.24 29.24
N VAL A 112 -4.23 -1.31 28.40
CA VAL A 112 -3.08 -0.44 28.62
C VAL A 112 -3.56 0.86 29.24
N ILE A 113 -3.08 1.20 30.44
CA ILE A 113 -3.41 2.49 31.04
C ILE A 113 -2.48 3.58 30.47
N ALA A 114 -3.05 4.77 30.21
CA ALA A 114 -2.32 5.90 29.69
C ALA A 114 -2.78 7.23 30.30
N GLY A 115 -1.84 8.02 30.76
CA GLY A 115 -2.03 9.44 31.05
C GLY A 115 -1.92 10.30 29.78
N PRO A 116 -2.12 11.62 29.87
CA PRO A 116 -2.09 12.52 28.72
C PRO A 116 -0.79 12.44 27.92
N THR A 117 0.35 12.49 28.58
CA THR A 117 1.67 12.42 27.92
C THR A 117 1.91 11.05 27.30
N THR A 118 1.57 9.97 28.02
CA THR A 118 1.75 8.60 27.54
C THR A 118 0.85 8.33 26.32
N LEU A 119 -0.42 8.76 26.37
CA LEU A 119 -1.33 8.62 25.24
C LEU A 119 -0.81 9.37 24.02
N ALA A 120 -0.35 10.62 24.19
CA ALA A 120 0.22 11.40 23.10
C ALA A 120 1.44 10.72 22.46
N ALA A 121 2.33 10.16 23.29
CA ALA A 121 3.49 9.40 22.81
C ALA A 121 3.09 8.13 22.05
N MET A 122 2.12 7.37 22.56
CA MET A 122 1.59 6.18 21.90
C MET A 122 0.96 6.51 20.55
N LEU A 123 0.11 7.54 20.48
CA LEU A 123 -0.54 7.97 19.25
C LEU A 123 0.49 8.45 18.21
N ASN A 124 1.53 9.16 18.64
CA ASN A 124 2.60 9.58 17.74
C ASN A 124 3.41 8.38 17.21
N SER A 125 3.68 7.39 18.05
CA SER A 125 4.37 6.15 17.65
C SER A 125 3.52 5.32 16.67
N LEU A 126 2.21 5.20 16.92
CA LEU A 126 1.28 4.54 16.01
C LEU A 126 1.23 5.26 14.65
N ARG A 127 1.13 6.60 14.65
CA ARG A 127 1.16 7.41 13.44
C ARG A 127 2.42 7.16 12.61
N LEU A 128 3.58 7.08 13.26
CA LEU A 128 4.85 6.79 12.60
C LEU A 128 4.86 5.37 12.01
N GLY A 129 4.42 4.39 12.79
CA GLY A 129 4.32 2.98 12.35
C GLY A 129 3.42 2.83 11.13
N PHE A 130 2.24 3.44 11.12
CA PHE A 130 1.32 3.39 9.96
C PHE A 130 1.88 4.09 8.73
N ARG A 131 2.59 5.19 8.91
CA ARG A 131 3.29 5.87 7.81
C ARG A 131 4.33 4.96 7.17
N THR A 132 5.09 4.22 7.98
CA THR A 132 6.10 3.27 7.50
C THR A 132 5.46 2.13 6.72
N LEU A 133 4.39 1.52 7.24
CA LEU A 133 3.63 0.48 6.56
C LEU A 133 3.04 0.94 5.22
N ALA A 134 2.53 2.18 5.17
CA ALA A 134 2.01 2.76 3.94
C ALA A 134 3.10 2.95 2.87
N ILE A 135 4.32 3.32 3.26
CA ILE A 135 5.48 3.44 2.37
C ILE A 135 5.90 2.06 1.86
N GLU A 136 5.95 1.06 2.73
CA GLU A 136 6.32 -0.31 2.37
C GLU A 136 5.33 -0.91 1.36
N LYS A 137 4.03 -0.72 1.56
CA LYS A 137 2.99 -1.14 0.62
C LYS A 137 3.18 -0.49 -0.75
N ARG A 138 3.38 0.82 -0.81
CA ARG A 138 3.64 1.55 -2.06
C ARG A 138 4.91 1.07 -2.76
N SER A 139 5.96 0.77 -2.00
CA SER A 139 7.19 0.20 -2.54
C SER A 139 6.95 -1.15 -3.21
N SER A 140 6.18 -2.04 -2.59
CA SER A 140 5.80 -3.34 -3.16
C SER A 140 5.01 -3.20 -4.47
N GLU A 141 4.06 -2.27 -4.53
CA GLU A 141 3.30 -1.97 -5.75
C GLU A 141 4.20 -1.47 -6.89
N VAL A 142 5.17 -0.59 -6.58
CA VAL A 142 6.15 -0.08 -7.55
C VAL A 142 7.03 -1.23 -8.08
N TRP A 143 7.48 -2.14 -7.23
CA TRP A 143 8.25 -3.32 -7.66
C TRP A 143 7.43 -4.23 -8.58
N GLY A 144 6.13 -4.39 -8.32
CA GLY A 144 5.22 -5.13 -9.20
C GLY A 144 5.15 -4.50 -10.60
N ILE A 145 4.97 -3.19 -10.68
CA ILE A 145 4.93 -2.42 -11.94
C ILE A 145 6.27 -2.54 -12.67
N LEU A 146 7.40 -2.35 -11.98
CA LEU A 146 8.74 -2.48 -12.58
C LEU A 146 9.00 -3.86 -13.15
N SER A 147 8.53 -4.91 -12.48
CA SER A 147 8.63 -6.29 -12.98
C SER A 147 7.82 -6.48 -14.26
N GLY A 148 6.61 -5.92 -14.32
CA GLY A 148 5.78 -5.91 -15.54
C GLY A 148 6.46 -5.19 -16.69
N VAL A 149 6.96 -3.97 -16.44
CA VAL A 149 7.69 -3.18 -17.43
C VAL A 149 8.93 -3.93 -17.95
N LYS A 150 9.72 -4.56 -17.08
CA LYS A 150 10.87 -5.39 -17.48
C LYS A 150 10.47 -6.51 -18.45
N THR A 151 9.33 -7.15 -18.20
CA THR A 151 8.81 -8.20 -19.06
C THR A 151 8.41 -7.68 -20.44
N GLU A 152 7.75 -6.53 -20.49
CA GLU A 152 7.36 -5.89 -21.75
C GLU A 152 8.59 -5.41 -22.55
N PHE A 153 9.61 -4.86 -21.89
CA PHE A 153 10.87 -4.50 -22.55
C PHE A 153 11.57 -5.73 -23.17
N LYS A 154 11.52 -6.89 -22.53
CA LYS A 154 12.08 -8.11 -23.10
C LYS A 154 11.34 -8.51 -24.38
N LYS A 155 9.99 -8.51 -24.35
CA LYS A 155 9.17 -8.79 -25.55
C LYS A 155 9.45 -7.79 -26.67
N PHE A 156 9.57 -6.50 -26.32
CA PHE A 156 9.92 -5.47 -27.29
C PHE A 156 11.28 -5.75 -27.95
N GLY A 157 12.30 -6.14 -27.17
CA GLY A 157 13.60 -6.55 -27.72
C GLY A 157 13.47 -7.70 -28.71
N GLU A 158 12.70 -8.73 -28.37
CA GLU A 158 12.46 -9.88 -29.26
C GLU A 158 11.79 -9.46 -30.59
N ILE A 159 10.83 -8.53 -30.55
CA ILE A 159 10.17 -7.99 -31.74
C ILE A 159 11.16 -7.18 -32.59
N VAL A 160 12.00 -6.35 -31.97
CA VAL A 160 13.03 -5.58 -32.67
C VAL A 160 14.01 -6.50 -33.39
N ASP A 161 14.49 -7.55 -32.74
CA ASP A 161 15.41 -8.53 -33.33
C ASP A 161 14.76 -9.29 -34.49
N ALA A 162 13.50 -9.70 -34.34
CA ALA A 162 12.73 -10.34 -35.42
C ALA A 162 12.54 -9.40 -36.64
N THR A 163 12.24 -8.11 -36.35
CA THR A 163 12.09 -7.10 -37.41
C THR A 163 13.40 -6.85 -38.14
N LYS A 164 14.52 -6.73 -37.40
CA LYS A 164 15.85 -6.59 -38.00
C LYS A 164 16.16 -7.77 -38.92
N LYS A 165 15.91 -9.00 -38.47
CA LYS A 165 16.12 -10.21 -39.29
C LYS A 165 15.26 -10.20 -40.57
N SER A 166 14.02 -9.72 -40.48
CA SER A 166 13.14 -9.57 -41.65
C SER A 166 13.66 -8.54 -42.65
N ILE A 167 14.20 -7.41 -42.15
CA ILE A 167 14.82 -6.37 -42.98
C ILE A 167 16.05 -6.92 -43.68
N ASP A 168 16.91 -7.68 -42.98
CA ASP A 168 18.13 -8.27 -43.57
C ASP A 168 17.77 -9.29 -44.67
N GLN A 169 16.69 -10.11 -44.42
CA GLN A 169 16.18 -11.01 -45.43
C GLN A 169 15.63 -10.30 -46.68
N ALA A 170 14.93 -9.18 -46.47
CA ALA A 170 14.44 -8.34 -47.57
C ALA A 170 15.60 -7.74 -48.38
N ALA A 171 16.62 -7.20 -47.71
CA ALA A 171 17.82 -6.66 -48.34
C ALA A 171 18.52 -7.71 -49.21
N ASN A 172 18.68 -8.93 -48.73
CA ASN A 172 19.27 -10.05 -49.50
C ASN A 172 18.44 -10.37 -50.74
N LYS A 173 17.12 -10.39 -50.64
CA LYS A 173 16.22 -10.62 -51.79
C LYS A 173 16.34 -9.49 -52.83
N PHE A 174 16.50 -8.22 -52.39
CA PHE A 174 16.74 -7.11 -53.32
C PHE A 174 18.09 -7.25 -54.04
N ASN A 175 19.14 -7.71 -53.36
CA ASN A 175 20.42 -7.99 -53.97
C ASN A 175 20.33 -9.09 -55.07
N ASP A 176 19.59 -10.16 -54.77
CA ASP A 176 19.33 -11.24 -55.70
C ASP A 176 18.58 -10.77 -56.96
N ILE A 177 17.58 -9.91 -56.78
CA ILE A 177 16.87 -9.26 -57.90
C ILE A 177 17.85 -8.46 -58.75
N GLY A 178 18.68 -7.65 -58.10
CA GLY A 178 19.69 -6.85 -58.81
C GLY A 178 20.66 -7.71 -59.64
N VAL A 179 21.05 -8.89 -59.15
CA VAL A 179 21.89 -9.83 -59.88
C VAL A 179 21.14 -10.39 -61.11
N ARG A 180 19.85 -10.77 -60.92
CA ARG A 180 19.03 -11.28 -62.03
C ARG A 180 18.74 -10.25 -63.07
N THR A 181 18.43 -9.01 -62.68
CA THR A 181 18.19 -7.91 -63.61
C THR A 181 19.44 -7.65 -64.51
N ARG A 182 20.61 -7.60 -63.89
CA ARG A 182 21.89 -7.43 -64.65
C ARG A 182 22.14 -8.60 -65.59
N ALA A 183 21.75 -9.82 -65.22
CA ALA A 183 21.87 -11.00 -66.12
C ALA A 183 20.89 -10.93 -67.30
N ILE A 184 19.67 -10.42 -67.06
CA ILE A 184 18.66 -10.19 -68.13
C ILE A 184 19.14 -9.07 -69.06
N GLU A 185 19.63 -7.94 -68.57
CA GLU A 185 20.18 -6.83 -69.36
C GLU A 185 21.32 -7.31 -70.27
N ARG A 186 22.19 -8.17 -69.76
CA ARG A 186 23.31 -8.73 -70.53
C ARG A 186 22.79 -9.60 -71.67
N LYS A 187 21.80 -10.52 -71.39
CA LYS A 187 21.17 -11.35 -72.43
C LYS A 187 20.43 -10.52 -73.49
N LEU A 188 19.76 -9.46 -73.08
CA LEU A 188 19.08 -8.56 -74.04
C LEU A 188 20.08 -7.80 -74.93
N ARG A 189 21.23 -7.42 -74.40
CA ARG A 189 22.32 -6.78 -75.17
C ARG A 189 22.88 -7.77 -76.20
N ASP A 190 23.12 -9.02 -75.81
CA ASP A 190 23.61 -10.06 -76.74
C ASP A 190 22.60 -10.37 -77.87
N VAL A 191 21.32 -10.17 -77.65
CA VAL A 191 20.27 -10.30 -78.69
C VAL A 191 20.20 -9.09 -79.62
N HIS A 192 20.54 -7.88 -79.11
CA HIS A 192 20.55 -6.68 -79.93
C HIS A 192 21.80 -6.63 -80.86
N ASP A 193 22.88 -7.30 -80.48
CA ASP A 193 24.12 -7.36 -81.26
C ASP A 193 24.15 -8.49 -82.33
N LEU A 194 23.02 -9.24 -82.51
CA LEU A 194 22.88 -10.20 -83.61
C LEU A 194 22.66 -9.46 -84.94
N PRO A 195 23.54 -9.62 -85.92
CA PRO A 195 23.43 -8.95 -87.20
C PRO A 195 22.28 -9.58 -88.02
N GLY A 196 21.14 -8.90 -88.08
CA GLY A 196 20.06 -9.22 -88.98
C GLY A 196 18.66 -9.27 -88.38
N THR A 197 18.07 -8.13 -88.16
CA THR A 197 16.65 -7.86 -88.44
C THR A 197 16.41 -6.35 -88.38
N ALA A 198 16.59 -5.69 -89.46
CA ALA A 198 15.92 -4.42 -89.73
C ALA A 198 14.45 -4.69 -90.03
N ALA A 199 13.61 -4.57 -89.01
CA ALA A 199 12.15 -4.55 -89.24
C ALA A 199 11.46 -3.81 -88.06
N SER A 200 10.85 -2.69 -88.39
CA SER A 200 9.67 -2.09 -87.76
C SER A 200 9.91 -1.24 -86.53
N THR A 201 10.44 -0.06 -86.74
CA THR A 201 10.25 1.11 -85.88
C THR A 201 8.90 1.74 -86.27
N ASP A 202 7.76 1.19 -85.84
CA ASP A 202 6.48 1.89 -86.09
C ASP A 202 5.30 1.39 -85.25
N LEU A 203 5.48 1.07 -83.98
CA LEU A 203 4.34 0.73 -83.11
C LEU A 203 4.40 1.27 -81.67
N LEU A 204 5.17 2.30 -81.39
CA LEU A 204 5.25 2.86 -80.02
C LEU A 204 4.87 4.31 -79.90
N THR A 205 4.00 4.82 -80.81
CA THR A 205 3.48 6.21 -80.69
C THR A 205 1.98 6.27 -80.57
N THR A 206 1.34 5.39 -79.84
CA THR A 206 -0.06 5.65 -79.47
C THR A 206 -0.40 4.84 -78.19
N GLY A 207 -0.45 5.54 -77.09
CA GLY A 207 -0.94 4.94 -75.85
C GLY A 207 -0.55 5.67 -74.56
N VAL A 208 -0.77 6.95 -74.54
CA VAL A 208 -0.84 7.70 -73.27
C VAL A 208 -2.17 7.30 -72.61
N LEU A 209 -2.09 6.47 -71.57
CA LEU A 209 -3.21 6.29 -70.64
C LEU A 209 -3.10 7.30 -69.50
N PRO A 210 -4.17 8.03 -69.16
CA PRO A 210 -4.12 9.07 -68.14
C PRO A 210 -4.07 8.46 -66.75
N LEU A 211 -3.22 9.04 -65.93
CA LEU A 211 -3.19 8.90 -64.48
C LEU A 211 -4.53 9.31 -63.89
N TYR A 212 -5.11 8.40 -63.16
CA TYR A 212 -6.23 8.73 -62.25
C TYR A 212 -5.67 9.50 -61.05
N ALA A 213 -6.08 10.75 -60.97
CA ALA A 213 -6.05 11.55 -59.75
C ALA A 213 -7.38 11.40 -59.00
N ASP A 214 -7.32 11.61 -57.71
CA ASP A 214 -8.40 11.88 -56.75
C ASP A 214 -9.07 10.65 -56.15
N GLY A 215 -9.27 10.58 -54.92
CA GLY A 215 -9.43 11.50 -53.82
C GLY A 215 -10.26 10.89 -52.73
N ALA A 216 -10.11 11.43 -51.58
CA ALA A 216 -10.82 11.26 -50.31
C ALA A 216 -10.21 10.28 -49.31
#